data_3a37ccdc701c56d6cca84ecf2f96a8cc
#
_entry.id   3a37ccdc701c56d6cca84ecf2f96a8cc
#
_cell.length_a   1.000
_cell.length_b   1.000
_cell.length_c   1.000
_cell.angle_alpha   90.00
_cell.angle_beta   90.00
_cell.angle_gamma   90.00
#
_symmetry.space_group_name_H-M   'P 1'
#
loop_
_entity.id
_entity.type
_entity.pdbx_description
1 polymer ?
#
loop_
_entity_poly.entity_id
_entity_poly.type
_entity_poly.pdbx_seq_one_letter_code
_entity_poly.pdbx_strand_id
1 'polypeptide(L)'
;YGVSKVGQDLLSFQYFMNDHIRCIRVRIFNSTGTRKVNDVTSDFTKRAILAERSGVYELRVGNLETRRAIMDQRDLVNGLMLLAEKGIPGEVYNLSSEHCYQMKDIVAMIEKQIGHKFEIKVDPKLLRPTDERIIIGNVEKLKRDTGWSQKISMEQTIADMLDYWRKTL
;
A
#
# COMPACT_ATOMS: atom_id res chain seq x y z
N TYR A 1 -0.81 -7.10 16.60
CA TYR A 1 -1.45 -6.16 15.67
C TYR A 1 -2.73 -6.73 15.06
N GLY A 2 -2.70 -7.91 14.40
CA GLY A 2 -3.88 -8.51 13.75
C GLY A 2 -5.07 -8.69 14.69
N VAL A 3 -4.84 -9.21 15.90
CA VAL A 3 -5.89 -9.40 16.92
C VAL A 3 -6.55 -8.07 17.29
N SER A 4 -5.77 -7.00 17.46
CA SER A 4 -6.33 -5.68 17.78
C SER A 4 -7.21 -5.13 16.65
N LYS A 5 -6.87 -5.40 15.38
CA LYS A 5 -7.69 -5.00 14.22
C LYS A 5 -8.99 -5.82 14.11
N VAL A 6 -8.94 -7.10 14.41
CA VAL A 6 -10.16 -7.92 14.52
C VAL A 6 -11.07 -7.39 15.64
N GLY A 7 -10.50 -7.05 16.80
CA GLY A 7 -11.25 -6.44 17.90
C GLY A 7 -11.94 -5.14 17.51
N GLN A 8 -11.24 -4.25 16.78
CA GLN A 8 -11.82 -3.00 16.27
C GLN A 8 -12.98 -3.25 15.28
N ASP A 9 -12.83 -4.20 14.35
CA ASP A 9 -13.85 -4.56 13.36
C ASP A 9 -15.12 -5.06 14.07
N LEU A 10 -14.98 -6.00 15.00
CA LEU A 10 -16.10 -6.57 15.74
C LEU A 10 -16.77 -5.56 16.69
N LEU A 11 -15.99 -4.76 17.40
CA LEU A 11 -16.50 -3.71 18.29
C LEU A 11 -17.32 -2.67 17.51
N SER A 12 -16.83 -2.25 16.34
CA SER A 12 -17.57 -1.34 15.47
C SER A 12 -18.90 -1.93 15.01
N PHE A 13 -18.94 -3.22 14.71
CA PHE A 13 -20.18 -3.91 14.35
C PHE A 13 -21.15 -3.99 15.53
N GLN A 14 -20.65 -4.26 16.73
CA GLN A 14 -21.48 -4.31 17.95
C GLN A 14 -22.13 -2.94 18.22
N TYR A 15 -21.39 -1.83 18.10
CA TYR A 15 -21.95 -0.50 18.26
C TYR A 15 -23.04 -0.18 17.23
N PHE A 16 -22.87 -0.66 16.00
CA PHE A 16 -23.92 -0.52 14.99
C PHE A 16 -25.19 -1.29 15.39
N MET A 17 -25.05 -2.54 15.85
CA MET A 17 -26.20 -3.40 16.19
C MET A 17 -26.93 -2.97 17.46
N ASN A 18 -26.19 -2.59 18.51
CA ASN A 18 -26.77 -2.34 19.84
C ASN A 18 -27.07 -0.86 20.08
N ASP A 19 -26.19 0.03 19.64
CA ASP A 19 -26.25 1.46 19.96
C ASP A 19 -26.69 2.30 18.76
N HIS A 20 -27.02 1.67 17.64
CA HIS A 20 -27.43 2.28 16.37
C HIS A 20 -26.46 3.36 15.83
N ILE A 21 -25.16 3.23 16.18
CA ILE A 21 -24.12 4.10 15.65
C ILE A 21 -23.87 3.76 14.18
N ARG A 22 -24.07 4.72 13.30
CA ARG A 22 -23.84 4.56 11.86
C ARG A 22 -22.34 4.44 11.57
N CYS A 23 -21.78 3.25 11.65
CA CYS A 23 -20.39 2.98 11.32
C CYS A 23 -20.25 2.12 10.05
N ILE A 24 -19.19 2.34 9.31
CA ILE A 24 -18.78 1.54 8.16
C ILE A 24 -17.42 0.94 8.49
N ARG A 25 -17.29 -0.37 8.34
CA ARG A 25 -16.03 -1.06 8.61
C ARG A 25 -15.20 -1.16 7.35
N VAL A 26 -13.99 -0.61 7.36
CA VAL A 26 -13.12 -0.59 6.19
C VAL A 26 -11.86 -1.42 6.48
N ARG A 27 -11.66 -2.47 5.70
CA ARG A 27 -10.46 -3.30 5.72
C ARG A 27 -9.48 -2.76 4.69
N ILE A 28 -8.52 -1.96 5.15
CA ILE A 28 -7.54 -1.28 4.31
C ILE A 28 -6.37 -2.22 4.04
N PHE A 29 -6.06 -2.41 2.76
CA PHE A 29 -4.90 -3.14 2.28
C PHE A 29 -3.68 -2.22 2.13
N ASN A 30 -2.61 -2.73 1.53
CA ASN A 30 -1.37 -1.96 1.45
C ASN A 30 -1.55 -0.68 0.63
N SER A 31 -1.01 0.40 1.14
CA SER A 31 -0.95 1.69 0.43
C SER A 31 0.42 2.31 0.56
N THR A 32 0.81 3.10 -0.41
CA THR A 32 2.07 3.86 -0.43
C THR A 32 1.86 5.25 -1.02
N GLY A 33 2.86 6.09 -0.98
CA GLY A 33 2.82 7.44 -1.55
C GLY A 33 3.82 8.37 -0.88
N THR A 34 3.85 9.62 -1.33
CA THR A 34 4.72 10.65 -0.77
C THR A 34 4.52 10.81 0.73
N ARG A 35 5.59 11.08 1.47
CA ARG A 35 5.61 11.26 2.94
C ARG A 35 5.32 10.00 3.77
N LYS A 36 4.91 8.89 3.16
CA LYS A 36 4.76 7.64 3.89
C LYS A 36 6.13 7.08 4.28
N VAL A 37 6.21 6.51 5.47
CA VAL A 37 7.40 5.86 6.01
C VAL A 37 7.04 4.44 6.48
N ASN A 38 8.04 3.60 6.70
CA ASN A 38 7.88 2.24 7.22
C ASN A 38 7.09 1.29 6.30
N ASP A 39 7.15 1.52 4.99
CA ASP A 39 6.69 0.56 3.99
C ASP A 39 7.78 0.30 2.94
N VAL A 40 7.68 -0.85 2.27
CA VAL A 40 8.72 -1.33 1.35
C VAL A 40 8.94 -0.42 0.16
N THR A 41 7.88 0.15 -0.43
CA THR A 41 7.98 1.03 -1.60
C THR A 41 8.64 2.36 -1.22
N SER A 42 8.28 2.91 -0.05
CA SER A 42 8.90 4.12 0.50
C SER A 42 10.38 3.92 0.80
N ASP A 43 10.75 2.78 1.39
CA ASP A 43 12.15 2.45 1.67
C ASP A 43 12.95 2.32 0.37
N PHE A 44 12.44 1.61 -0.63
CA PHE A 44 13.12 1.43 -1.91
C PHE A 44 13.29 2.75 -2.67
N THR A 45 12.26 3.60 -2.75
CA THR A 45 12.35 4.89 -3.42
C THR A 45 13.30 5.85 -2.71
N LYS A 46 13.30 5.84 -1.37
CA LYS A 46 14.27 6.63 -0.57
C LYS A 46 15.70 6.18 -0.83
N ARG A 47 15.96 4.87 -0.80
CA ARG A 47 17.30 4.31 -1.07
C ARG A 47 17.74 4.56 -2.51
N ALA A 48 16.82 4.57 -3.46
CA ALA A 48 17.13 4.92 -4.84
C ALA A 48 17.72 6.34 -4.95
N ILE A 49 17.13 7.32 -4.25
CA ILE A 49 17.67 8.69 -4.25
C ILE A 49 19.00 8.79 -3.50
N LEU A 50 19.18 8.03 -2.41
CA LEU A 50 20.48 7.96 -1.75
C LEU A 50 21.56 7.33 -2.65
N ALA A 51 21.20 6.33 -3.45
CA ALA A 51 22.09 5.73 -4.45
C ALA A 51 22.46 6.72 -5.58
N GLU A 52 21.49 7.49 -6.09
CA GLU A 52 21.76 8.57 -7.07
C GLU A 52 22.80 9.56 -6.52
N ARG A 53 22.72 9.93 -5.23
CA ARG A 53 23.64 10.89 -4.61
C ARG A 53 25.03 10.34 -4.33
N SER A 54 25.12 9.07 -3.94
CA SER A 54 26.38 8.42 -3.58
C SER A 54 27.10 7.78 -4.77
N GLY A 55 26.39 7.50 -5.87
CA GLY A 55 26.89 6.72 -7.00
C GLY A 55 26.99 5.21 -6.71
N VAL A 56 26.46 4.72 -5.55
CA VAL A 56 26.50 3.32 -5.14
C VAL A 56 25.12 2.73 -5.21
N TYR A 57 24.86 1.90 -6.21
CA TYR A 57 23.54 1.32 -6.49
C TYR A 57 23.41 -0.09 -5.90
N GLU A 58 23.57 -0.22 -4.58
CA GLU A 58 23.30 -1.45 -3.81
C GLU A 58 21.93 -1.33 -3.13
N LEU A 59 21.08 -2.37 -3.29
CA LEU A 59 19.79 -2.42 -2.62
C LEU A 59 19.68 -3.70 -1.78
N ARG A 60 19.68 -3.55 -0.45
CA ARG A 60 19.44 -4.67 0.48
C ARG A 60 17.95 -4.88 0.62
N VAL A 61 17.52 -6.12 0.42
CA VAL A 61 16.11 -6.50 0.36
C VAL A 61 15.81 -7.75 1.17
N GLY A 62 14.55 -7.92 1.53
CA GLY A 62 14.03 -9.21 2.02
C GLY A 62 13.53 -10.07 0.85
N ASN A 63 12.35 -10.66 1.00
CA ASN A 63 11.75 -11.52 -0.01
C ASN A 63 11.07 -10.70 -1.12
N LEU A 64 11.67 -10.66 -2.31
CA LEU A 64 11.12 -9.97 -3.48
C LEU A 64 10.07 -10.78 -4.25
N GLU A 65 9.84 -12.05 -3.90
CA GLU A 65 8.86 -12.92 -4.57
C GLU A 65 7.44 -12.73 -4.06
N THR A 66 7.27 -12.05 -2.92
CA THR A 66 5.94 -11.76 -2.37
C THR A 66 5.17 -10.79 -3.25
N ARG A 67 3.84 -10.97 -3.28
CA ARG A 67 2.93 -10.15 -4.08
C ARG A 67 1.99 -9.37 -3.18
N ARG A 68 1.80 -8.10 -3.47
CA ARG A 68 0.95 -7.19 -2.67
C ARG A 68 0.09 -6.33 -3.59
N ALA A 69 -1.17 -6.22 -3.25
CA ALA A 69 -2.02 -5.17 -3.80
C ALA A 69 -1.69 -3.86 -3.09
N ILE A 70 -0.96 -2.99 -3.77
CA ILE A 70 -0.51 -1.70 -3.22
C ILE A 70 -1.18 -0.58 -4.03
N MET A 71 -1.84 0.35 -3.34
CA MET A 71 -2.48 1.52 -3.97
C MET A 71 -1.82 2.82 -3.54
N ASP A 72 -2.02 3.86 -4.32
CA ASP A 72 -1.66 5.23 -3.92
C ASP A 72 -2.53 5.71 -2.75
N GLN A 73 -1.93 6.45 -1.82
CA GLN A 73 -2.66 7.04 -0.68
C GLN A 73 -3.79 7.97 -1.11
N ARG A 74 -3.70 8.63 -2.26
CA ARG A 74 -4.76 9.50 -2.79
C ARG A 74 -5.99 8.68 -3.18
N ASP A 75 -5.81 7.51 -3.79
CA ASP A 75 -6.90 6.57 -4.09
C ASP A 75 -7.50 5.97 -2.82
N LEU A 76 -6.67 5.71 -1.79
CA LEU A 76 -7.14 5.30 -0.47
C LEU A 76 -8.04 6.37 0.15
N VAL A 77 -7.59 7.62 0.20
CA VAL A 77 -8.36 8.72 0.77
C VAL A 77 -9.67 8.93 0.01
N ASN A 78 -9.62 8.91 -1.33
CA ASN A 78 -10.83 9.00 -2.15
C ASN A 78 -11.82 7.86 -1.84
N GLY A 79 -11.34 6.63 -1.67
CA GLY A 79 -12.16 5.49 -1.28
C GLY A 79 -12.83 5.67 0.08
N LEU A 80 -12.10 6.20 1.07
CA LEU A 80 -12.65 6.50 2.40
C LEU A 80 -13.71 7.62 2.35
N MET A 81 -13.49 8.66 1.56
CA MET A 81 -14.47 9.74 1.37
C MET A 81 -15.76 9.22 0.70
N LEU A 82 -15.63 8.43 -0.35
CA LEU A 82 -16.79 7.83 -1.03
C LEU A 82 -17.55 6.87 -0.11
N LEU A 83 -16.85 6.10 0.73
CA LEU A 83 -17.50 5.24 1.72
C LEU A 83 -18.22 6.05 2.79
N ALA A 84 -17.66 7.16 3.26
CA ALA A 84 -18.32 8.04 4.21
C ALA A 84 -19.61 8.65 3.63
N GLU A 85 -19.63 8.94 2.32
CA GLU A 85 -20.77 9.54 1.62
C GLU A 85 -21.83 8.52 1.20
N LYS A 86 -21.41 7.36 0.63
CA LYS A 86 -22.28 6.40 -0.06
C LYS A 86 -22.30 5.01 0.55
N GLY A 87 -21.37 4.71 1.46
CA GLY A 87 -21.27 3.39 2.06
C GLY A 87 -22.47 3.04 2.92
N ILE A 88 -22.80 1.77 2.98
CA ILE A 88 -23.96 1.27 3.74
C ILE A 88 -23.55 1.06 5.19
N PRO A 89 -24.18 1.75 6.18
CA PRO A 89 -23.89 1.57 7.59
C PRO A 89 -24.04 0.11 8.04
N GLY A 90 -23.14 -0.34 8.92
CA GLY A 90 -23.08 -1.73 9.39
C GLY A 90 -22.33 -2.68 8.45
N GLU A 91 -22.10 -2.28 7.20
CA GLU A 91 -21.42 -3.11 6.22
C GLU A 91 -19.88 -3.05 6.35
N VAL A 92 -19.22 -4.07 5.78
CA VAL A 92 -17.76 -4.15 5.69
C VAL A 92 -17.31 -4.04 4.23
N TYR A 93 -16.26 -3.26 4.00
CA TYR A 93 -15.66 -3.05 2.68
C TYR A 93 -14.17 -3.31 2.71
N ASN A 94 -13.67 -4.03 1.71
CA ASN A 94 -12.24 -4.06 1.44
C ASN A 94 -11.88 -2.83 0.59
N LEU A 95 -10.81 -2.16 0.97
CA LEU A 95 -10.21 -1.06 0.21
C LEU A 95 -8.78 -1.46 -0.15
N SER A 96 -8.60 -1.88 -1.39
CA SER A 96 -7.38 -2.51 -1.93
C SER A 96 -7.09 -1.98 -3.32
N SER A 97 -5.84 -2.11 -3.77
CA SER A 97 -5.52 -1.92 -5.19
C SER A 97 -6.21 -2.99 -6.06
N GLU A 98 -6.60 -2.59 -7.27
CA GLU A 98 -7.06 -3.50 -8.32
C GLU A 98 -5.89 -4.27 -8.96
N HIS A 99 -4.64 -3.84 -8.69
CA HIS A 99 -3.41 -4.45 -9.21
C HIS A 99 -2.58 -5.06 -8.08
N CYS A 100 -2.02 -6.24 -8.36
CA CYS A 100 -1.17 -6.97 -7.43
C CYS A 100 0.26 -7.05 -8.00
N TYR A 101 1.18 -6.33 -7.37
CA TYR A 101 2.58 -6.23 -7.79
C TYR A 101 3.44 -7.24 -7.04
N GLN A 102 4.38 -7.88 -7.74
CA GLN A 102 5.48 -8.58 -7.09
C GLN A 102 6.52 -7.55 -6.63
N MET A 103 7.18 -7.78 -5.50
CA MET A 103 8.12 -6.77 -4.99
C MET A 103 9.28 -6.50 -5.93
N LYS A 104 9.71 -7.50 -6.70
CA LYS A 104 10.71 -7.30 -7.77
C LYS A 104 10.23 -6.39 -8.90
N ASP A 105 8.92 -6.38 -9.20
CA ASP A 105 8.37 -5.49 -10.23
C ASP A 105 8.43 -4.04 -9.77
N ILE A 106 8.20 -3.79 -8.47
CA ILE A 106 8.37 -2.46 -7.87
C ILE A 106 9.82 -1.97 -8.00
N VAL A 107 10.79 -2.84 -7.71
CA VAL A 107 12.21 -2.51 -7.91
C VAL A 107 12.49 -2.18 -9.38
N ALA A 108 12.02 -3.00 -10.31
CA ALA A 108 12.21 -2.77 -11.75
C ALA A 108 11.58 -1.44 -12.24
N MET A 109 10.42 -1.06 -11.70
CA MET A 109 9.79 0.24 -11.99
C MET A 109 10.65 1.41 -11.50
N ILE A 110 11.24 1.28 -10.29
CA ILE A 110 12.14 2.29 -9.72
C ILE A 110 13.40 2.41 -10.59
N GLU A 111 14.05 1.28 -10.91
CA GLU A 111 15.24 1.23 -11.77
C GLU A 111 15.01 1.91 -13.11
N LYS A 112 13.85 1.65 -13.73
CA LYS A 112 13.46 2.28 -15.00
C LYS A 112 13.40 3.80 -14.88
N GLN A 113 12.91 4.31 -13.76
CA GLN A 113 12.72 5.76 -13.57
C GLN A 113 14.01 6.48 -13.19
N ILE A 114 14.92 5.82 -12.46
CA ILE A 114 16.24 6.40 -12.13
C ILE A 114 17.29 6.16 -13.21
N GLY A 115 17.01 5.30 -14.20
CA GLY A 115 17.92 4.96 -15.30
C GLY A 115 19.10 4.07 -14.91
N HIS A 116 19.07 3.44 -13.73
CA HIS A 116 20.13 2.58 -13.21
C HIS A 116 19.59 1.28 -12.62
N LYS A 117 20.40 0.21 -12.74
CA LYS A 117 20.11 -1.09 -12.11
C LYS A 117 20.72 -1.16 -10.71
N PHE A 118 20.03 -1.85 -9.82
CA PHE A 118 20.57 -2.16 -8.50
C PHE A 118 21.33 -3.48 -8.46
N GLU A 119 22.42 -3.52 -7.72
CA GLU A 119 22.98 -4.74 -7.19
C GLU A 119 22.10 -5.19 -6.02
N ILE A 120 21.30 -6.24 -6.22
CA ILE A 120 20.36 -6.74 -5.21
C ILE A 120 21.10 -7.64 -4.23
N LYS A 121 21.02 -7.32 -2.92
CA LYS A 121 21.57 -8.13 -1.84
C LYS A 121 20.46 -8.54 -0.88
N VAL A 122 20.20 -9.84 -0.81
CA VAL A 122 19.22 -10.37 0.15
C VAL A 122 19.82 -10.31 1.55
N ASP A 123 19.15 -9.61 2.45
CA ASP A 123 19.52 -9.55 3.87
C ASP A 123 18.64 -10.52 4.67
N PRO A 124 19.22 -11.57 5.28
CA PRO A 124 18.46 -12.54 6.08
C PRO A 124 17.66 -11.91 7.23
N LYS A 125 18.10 -10.75 7.76
CA LYS A 125 17.40 -10.02 8.82
C LYS A 125 16.08 -9.39 8.36
N LEU A 126 15.91 -9.20 7.05
CA LEU A 126 14.69 -8.67 6.45
C LEU A 126 13.71 -9.76 6.03
N LEU A 127 14.10 -11.04 6.11
CA LEU A 127 13.21 -12.16 5.83
C LEU A 127 12.29 -12.40 7.02
N ARG A 128 10.99 -12.51 6.74
CA ARG A 128 9.97 -12.79 7.76
C ARG A 128 9.59 -14.27 7.72
N PRO A 129 9.59 -14.98 8.85
CA PRO A 129 9.22 -16.41 8.90
C PRO A 129 7.80 -16.70 8.41
N THR A 130 6.90 -15.72 8.56
CA THR A 130 5.46 -15.81 8.23
C THR A 130 5.08 -14.83 7.13
N ASP A 131 5.90 -14.70 6.08
CA ASP A 131 5.61 -13.78 5.00
C ASP A 131 4.56 -14.36 4.05
N GLU A 132 3.40 -13.74 4.03
CA GLU A 132 2.31 -14.15 3.14
C GLU A 132 2.74 -14.02 1.67
N ARG A 133 2.55 -15.08 0.89
CA ARG A 133 2.96 -15.07 -0.52
C ARG A 133 2.21 -14.02 -1.33
N ILE A 134 0.90 -13.89 -1.10
CA ILE A 134 0.01 -12.97 -1.83
C ILE A 134 -0.95 -12.32 -0.85
N ILE A 135 -1.06 -10.99 -0.89
CA ILE A 135 -2.09 -10.23 -0.19
C ILE A 135 -2.81 -9.35 -1.21
N ILE A 136 -4.08 -9.67 -1.46
CA ILE A 136 -4.97 -8.94 -2.36
C ILE A 136 -6.39 -8.92 -1.79
N GLY A 137 -7.10 -7.81 -1.93
CA GLY A 137 -8.49 -7.66 -1.52
C GLY A 137 -9.44 -7.58 -2.71
N ASN A 138 -10.61 -8.21 -2.62
CA ASN A 138 -11.67 -8.02 -3.58
C ASN A 138 -12.40 -6.70 -3.30
N VAL A 139 -12.45 -5.80 -4.27
CA VAL A 139 -13.03 -4.45 -4.19
C VAL A 139 -14.36 -4.29 -4.92
N GLU A 140 -14.95 -5.37 -5.45
CA GLU A 140 -16.16 -5.30 -6.25
C GLU A 140 -17.36 -4.70 -5.48
N LYS A 141 -17.48 -5.01 -4.18
CA LYS A 141 -18.51 -4.40 -3.34
C LYS A 141 -18.30 -2.88 -3.19
N LEU A 142 -17.07 -2.44 -2.97
CA LEU A 142 -16.72 -1.02 -2.89
C LEU A 142 -17.08 -0.31 -4.20
N LYS A 143 -16.69 -0.87 -5.35
CA LYS A 143 -16.97 -0.32 -6.68
C LYS A 143 -18.47 -0.20 -6.94
N ARG A 144 -19.22 -1.28 -6.67
CA ARG A 144 -20.67 -1.34 -6.90
C ARG A 144 -21.41 -0.31 -6.06
N ASP A 145 -21.09 -0.19 -4.78
CA ASP A 145 -21.87 0.61 -3.83
C ASP A 145 -21.47 2.09 -3.86
N THR A 146 -20.23 2.42 -4.24
CA THR A 146 -19.70 3.79 -4.18
C THR A 146 -19.30 4.39 -5.52
N GLY A 147 -19.11 3.57 -6.55
CA GLY A 147 -18.53 3.97 -7.83
C GLY A 147 -17.01 4.22 -7.76
N TRP A 148 -16.34 3.79 -6.70
CA TRP A 148 -14.89 3.92 -6.57
C TRP A 148 -14.16 3.17 -7.69
N SER A 149 -13.08 3.74 -8.17
CA SER A 149 -12.10 3.07 -9.01
C SER A 149 -10.71 3.64 -8.75
N GLN A 150 -9.69 2.81 -8.85
CA GLN A 150 -8.30 3.25 -8.78
C GLN A 150 -7.97 4.17 -9.95
N LYS A 151 -7.32 5.31 -9.69
CA LYS A 151 -7.00 6.34 -10.69
C LYS A 151 -5.50 6.48 -10.93
N ILE A 152 -4.68 6.19 -9.93
CA ILE A 152 -3.25 6.49 -9.93
C ILE A 152 -2.48 5.19 -10.15
N SER A 153 -1.66 5.16 -11.20
CA SER A 153 -0.80 4.01 -11.48
C SER A 153 0.36 3.94 -10.48
N MET A 154 0.95 2.76 -10.32
CA MET A 154 2.13 2.57 -9.48
C MET A 154 3.33 3.35 -10.04
N GLU A 155 3.47 3.43 -11.34
CA GLU A 155 4.51 4.21 -12.01
C GLU A 155 4.43 5.70 -11.62
N GLN A 156 3.22 6.27 -11.61
CA GLN A 156 3.01 7.66 -11.18
C GLN A 156 3.31 7.82 -9.69
N THR A 157 2.85 6.88 -8.86
CA THR A 157 3.13 6.89 -7.41
C THR A 157 4.64 6.87 -7.14
N ILE A 158 5.39 6.00 -7.82
CA ILE A 158 6.85 5.91 -7.69
C ILE A 158 7.52 7.21 -8.17
N ALA A 159 7.09 7.80 -9.28
CA ALA A 159 7.61 9.07 -9.77
C ALA A 159 7.46 10.20 -8.72
N ASP A 160 6.25 10.33 -8.18
CA ASP A 160 5.95 11.33 -7.15
C ASP A 160 6.77 11.11 -5.87
N MET A 161 7.00 9.85 -5.49
CA MET A 161 7.82 9.50 -4.32
C MET A 161 9.31 9.80 -4.54
N LEU A 162 9.85 9.48 -5.71
CA LEU A 162 11.24 9.83 -6.07
C LEU A 162 11.44 11.35 -6.06
N ASP A 163 10.52 12.11 -6.64
CA ASP A 163 10.56 13.57 -6.63
C ASP A 163 10.47 14.15 -5.22
N TYR A 164 9.62 13.56 -4.39
CA TYR A 164 9.53 13.93 -2.98
C TYR A 164 10.86 13.73 -2.25
N TRP A 165 11.49 12.55 -2.40
CA TRP A 165 12.77 12.27 -1.75
C TRP A 165 13.92 13.13 -2.28
N ARG A 166 13.96 13.45 -3.57
CA ARG A 166 14.94 14.39 -4.13
C ARG A 166 14.88 15.78 -3.48
N LYS A 167 13.68 16.23 -3.11
CA LYS A 167 13.45 17.54 -2.48
C LYS A 167 13.64 17.52 -0.96
N THR A 168 13.54 16.38 -0.32
CA THR A 168 13.46 16.28 1.15
C THR A 168 14.76 15.77 1.78
N LEU A 169 15.52 14.94 1.10
CA LEU A 169 16.85 14.48 1.51
C LEU A 169 17.93 15.46 1.13
#